data_7e818d2b7afd5ef3a146d645b001e14c
#
_entry.id   7e818d2b7afd5ef3a146d645b001e14c
#
_cell.length_a   1.000
_cell.length_b   1.000
_cell.length_c   1.000
_cell.angle_alpha   90.00
_cell.angle_beta   90.00
_cell.angle_gamma   90.00
#
_symmetry.space_group_name_H-M   'P 1'
#
loop_
_entity.id
_entity.type
_entity.pdbx_description
1 polymer ?
#
loop_
_entity_poly.entity_id
_entity_poly.type
_entity_poly.pdbx_seq_one_letter_code
_entity_poly.pdbx_strand_id
1 'polypeptide(L)'
;MAHPLDPKDDLQRMQLRKAEATAKGGHAFQRLLQLAETRDSGQIRRIARFIAATYNGEAFPFDLFELRAVDEAIGDDMLLCIDALRWGRVDLHSLVPDGDRRRAWGGKGGDRPMGPDVARVAVTDGRVGD
;
A
#
# COMPACT_ATOMS: atom_id res chain seq x y z
N MET A 1 -25.91 4.50 28.77
CA MET A 1 -24.96 3.71 27.99
C MET A 1 -25.50 3.51 26.58
N ALA A 2 -24.66 3.77 25.59
CA ALA A 2 -25.09 3.61 24.21
C ALA A 2 -25.33 2.15 23.90
N HIS A 3 -26.42 1.88 23.23
CA HIS A 3 -26.72 0.53 22.80
C HIS A 3 -25.84 0.17 21.63
N PRO A 4 -25.11 -0.94 21.68
CA PRO A 4 -24.16 -1.27 20.61
C PRO A 4 -24.82 -1.45 19.25
N LEU A 5 -26.11 -1.67 19.21
CA LEU A 5 -26.83 -1.83 17.94
C LEU A 5 -27.61 -0.60 17.54
N ASP A 6 -27.40 0.52 18.22
CA ASP A 6 -28.04 1.78 17.84
C ASP A 6 -27.50 2.21 16.48
N PRO A 7 -28.37 2.36 15.45
CA PRO A 7 -27.90 2.69 14.11
C PRO A 7 -27.12 4.00 14.01
N LYS A 8 -27.49 4.98 14.81
CA LYS A 8 -26.79 6.27 14.80
C LYS A 8 -25.37 6.14 15.32
N ASP A 9 -25.23 5.49 16.49
CA ASP A 9 -23.91 5.29 17.09
C ASP A 9 -23.05 4.43 16.21
N ASP A 10 -23.65 3.42 15.60
CA ASP A 10 -22.94 2.52 14.72
C ASP A 10 -22.39 3.26 13.49
N LEU A 11 -23.22 4.09 12.91
CA LEU A 11 -22.83 4.85 11.73
C LEU A 11 -21.70 5.82 12.05
N GLN A 12 -21.81 6.55 13.17
CA GLN A 12 -20.75 7.46 13.59
C GLN A 12 -19.45 6.74 13.84
N ARG A 13 -19.52 5.60 14.51
CA ARG A 13 -18.33 4.81 14.80
C ARG A 13 -17.66 4.35 13.52
N MET A 14 -18.45 3.93 12.54
CA MET A 14 -17.93 3.50 11.26
C MET A 14 -17.26 4.63 10.52
N GLN A 15 -17.85 5.83 10.56
CA GLN A 15 -17.27 6.99 9.91
C GLN A 15 -15.93 7.38 10.53
N LEU A 16 -15.87 7.35 11.85
CA LEU A 16 -14.62 7.65 12.55
C LEU A 16 -13.56 6.61 12.24
N ARG A 17 -13.96 5.36 12.25
CA ARG A 17 -13.03 4.26 11.97
C ARG A 17 -12.46 4.37 10.55
N LYS A 18 -13.32 4.72 9.61
CA LYS A 18 -12.92 4.90 8.23
C LYS A 18 -11.95 6.06 8.06
N ALA A 19 -12.24 7.19 8.71
CA ALA A 19 -11.36 8.35 8.63
C ALA A 19 -10.00 8.03 9.25
N GLU A 20 -9.99 7.34 10.37
CA GLU A 20 -8.76 6.96 11.03
C GLU A 20 -7.93 6.00 10.17
N ALA A 21 -8.57 4.99 9.62
CA ALA A 21 -7.89 4.03 8.79
C ALA A 21 -7.30 4.69 7.55
N THR A 22 -8.03 5.61 6.95
CA THR A 22 -7.56 6.32 5.77
C THR A 22 -6.33 7.17 6.08
N ALA A 23 -6.37 7.91 7.18
CA ALA A 23 -5.25 8.75 7.56
C ALA A 23 -4.00 7.93 7.87
N LYS A 24 -4.17 6.90 8.68
CA LYS A 24 -3.04 6.05 9.06
C LYS A 24 -2.46 5.30 7.86
N GLY A 25 -3.35 4.82 7.00
CA GLY A 25 -2.91 4.11 5.80
C GLY A 25 -2.19 5.01 4.83
N GLY A 26 -2.64 6.24 4.68
CA GLY A 26 -1.95 7.21 3.83
C GLY A 26 -0.55 7.50 4.30
N HIS A 27 -0.40 7.72 5.60
CA HIS A 27 0.92 7.95 6.17
C HIS A 27 1.82 6.72 6.03
N ALA A 28 1.27 5.54 6.26
CA ALA A 28 2.03 4.31 6.12
C ALA A 28 2.47 4.10 4.68
N PHE A 29 1.58 4.35 3.74
CA PHE A 29 1.91 4.21 2.32
C PHE A 29 3.02 5.16 1.92
N GLN A 30 2.99 6.39 2.43
CA GLN A 30 4.05 7.35 2.16
C GLN A 30 5.39 6.86 2.69
N ARG A 31 5.41 6.28 3.89
CA ARG A 31 6.65 5.73 4.44
C ARG A 31 7.18 4.59 3.57
N LEU A 32 6.31 3.71 3.11
CA LEU A 32 6.72 2.61 2.25
C LEU A 32 7.26 3.11 0.91
N LEU A 33 6.61 4.12 0.33
CA LEU A 33 7.10 4.71 -0.91
C LEU A 33 8.49 5.32 -0.71
N GLN A 34 8.70 6.02 0.39
CA GLN A 34 9.99 6.63 0.66
C GLN A 34 11.08 5.57 0.79
N LEU A 35 10.80 4.48 1.46
CA LEU A 35 11.75 3.39 1.54
C LEU A 35 12.08 2.81 0.17
N ALA A 36 11.05 2.60 -0.64
CA ALA A 36 11.25 2.03 -1.97
C ALA A 36 12.03 2.97 -2.88
N GLU A 37 11.87 4.26 -2.69
CA GLU A 37 12.55 5.26 -3.53
C GLU A 37 13.99 5.50 -3.10
N THR A 38 14.33 5.23 -1.86
CA THR A 38 15.62 5.64 -1.32
C THR A 38 16.55 4.50 -0.93
N ARG A 39 16.08 3.27 -0.97
CA ARG A 39 16.88 2.15 -0.52
C ARG A 39 16.86 1.01 -1.52
N ASP A 40 17.80 0.09 -1.33
CA ASP A 40 17.92 -1.07 -2.19
C ASP A 40 18.34 -2.27 -1.35
N SER A 41 17.40 -3.14 -1.07
CA SER A 41 17.65 -4.34 -0.29
C SER A 41 16.55 -5.36 -0.58
N GLY A 42 16.70 -6.54 -0.01
CA GLY A 42 15.69 -7.57 -0.20
C GLY A 42 14.31 -7.17 0.28
N GLN A 43 14.25 -6.43 1.36
CA GLN A 43 12.97 -5.97 1.86
C GLN A 43 12.33 -4.95 0.91
N ILE A 44 13.16 -4.17 0.22
CA ILE A 44 12.64 -3.18 -0.72
C ILE A 44 11.92 -3.87 -1.87
N ARG A 45 12.39 -5.03 -2.29
CA ARG A 45 11.68 -5.78 -3.33
C ARG A 45 10.28 -6.18 -2.86
N ARG A 46 10.16 -6.58 -1.61
CA ARG A 46 8.87 -6.93 -1.05
C ARG A 46 7.96 -5.72 -0.94
N ILE A 47 8.53 -4.58 -0.54
CA ILE A 47 7.78 -3.33 -0.49
C ILE A 47 7.31 -2.95 -1.89
N ALA A 48 8.17 -3.08 -2.89
CA ALA A 48 7.82 -2.75 -4.26
C ALA A 48 6.67 -3.62 -4.77
N ARG A 49 6.71 -4.90 -4.47
CA ARG A 49 5.63 -5.80 -4.86
C ARG A 49 4.32 -5.43 -4.18
N PHE A 50 4.42 -5.05 -2.92
CA PHE A 50 3.23 -4.64 -2.18
C PHE A 50 2.63 -3.36 -2.77
N ILE A 51 3.47 -2.37 -3.05
CA ILE A 51 3.01 -1.12 -3.65
C ILE A 51 2.31 -1.39 -4.98
N ALA A 52 2.92 -2.20 -5.82
CA ALA A 52 2.33 -2.55 -7.10
C ALA A 52 0.99 -3.24 -6.93
N ALA A 53 0.89 -4.11 -5.94
CA ALA A 53 -0.36 -4.83 -5.67
C ALA A 53 -1.46 -3.89 -5.20
N THR A 54 -1.12 -2.83 -4.47
CA THR A 54 -2.13 -1.86 -4.06
C THR A 54 -2.66 -1.06 -5.23
N TYR A 55 -1.89 -0.98 -6.30
CA TYR A 55 -2.32 -0.31 -7.51
C TYR A 55 -3.16 -1.24 -8.39
N ASN A 56 -2.69 -2.45 -8.61
CA ASN A 56 -3.41 -3.41 -9.45
C ASN A 56 -3.04 -4.83 -9.02
N GLY A 57 -3.86 -5.37 -8.13
CA GLY A 57 -3.58 -6.70 -7.57
C GLY A 57 -3.67 -7.84 -8.58
N GLU A 58 -4.40 -7.64 -9.67
CA GLU A 58 -4.49 -8.68 -10.70
C GLU A 58 -3.18 -8.79 -11.47
N ALA A 59 -2.63 -7.64 -11.83
CA ALA A 59 -1.37 -7.62 -12.58
C ALA A 59 -0.18 -7.89 -11.68
N PHE A 60 -0.26 -7.50 -10.41
CA PHE A 60 0.84 -7.61 -9.47
C PHE A 60 0.38 -8.30 -8.20
N PRO A 61 0.16 -9.61 -8.23
CA PRO A 61 -0.29 -10.31 -7.03
C PRO A 61 0.78 -10.28 -5.93
N PHE A 62 0.32 -10.21 -4.70
CA PHE A 62 1.19 -10.17 -3.55
C PHE A 62 0.94 -11.39 -2.66
N ASP A 63 1.98 -12.14 -2.38
CA ASP A 63 1.92 -13.30 -1.52
C ASP A 63 1.86 -12.86 -0.06
N LEU A 64 0.79 -13.20 0.63
CA LEU A 64 0.63 -12.78 2.02
C LEU A 64 1.74 -13.27 2.94
N PHE A 65 2.39 -14.37 2.59
CA PHE A 65 3.50 -14.86 3.40
C PHE A 65 4.70 -13.91 3.38
N GLU A 66 4.76 -12.99 2.44
CA GLU A 66 5.81 -11.99 2.43
C GLU A 66 5.76 -11.09 3.67
N LEU A 67 4.61 -11.01 4.31
CA LEU A 67 4.49 -10.24 5.55
C LEU A 67 5.38 -10.78 6.66
N ARG A 68 5.73 -12.05 6.59
CA ARG A 68 6.63 -12.65 7.57
C ARG A 68 8.09 -12.34 7.32
N ALA A 69 8.39 -11.87 6.13
CA ALA A 69 9.78 -11.70 5.69
C ALA A 69 10.28 -10.27 5.78
N VAL A 70 9.45 -9.36 6.24
CA VAL A 70 9.84 -7.96 6.38
C VAL A 70 9.96 -7.60 7.84
N ASP A 71 10.68 -6.50 8.13
CA ASP A 71 10.77 -5.99 9.48
C ASP A 71 9.39 -5.67 10.02
N GLU A 72 9.27 -5.73 11.32
CA GLU A 72 7.99 -5.49 11.97
C GLU A 72 7.39 -4.15 11.59
N ALA A 73 8.20 -3.09 11.56
CA ALA A 73 7.72 -1.77 11.20
C ALA A 73 7.18 -1.72 9.78
N ILE A 74 7.83 -2.41 8.87
CA ILE A 74 7.37 -2.48 7.47
C ILE A 74 6.07 -3.26 7.40
N GLY A 75 6.01 -4.37 8.08
CA GLY A 75 4.79 -5.18 8.12
C GLY A 75 3.62 -4.41 8.72
N ASP A 76 3.88 -3.65 9.78
CA ASP A 76 2.85 -2.81 10.39
C ASP A 76 2.33 -1.79 9.40
N ASP A 77 3.21 -1.17 8.64
CA ASP A 77 2.80 -0.20 7.63
C ASP A 77 1.98 -0.87 6.52
N MET A 78 2.37 -2.06 6.11
CA MET A 78 1.59 -2.80 5.13
C MET A 78 0.18 -3.08 5.64
N LEU A 79 0.05 -3.47 6.90
CA LEU A 79 -1.26 -3.72 7.48
C LEU A 79 -2.11 -2.46 7.55
N LEU A 80 -1.49 -1.33 7.86
CA LEU A 80 -2.21 -0.06 7.85
C LEU A 80 -2.71 0.30 6.45
N CYS A 81 -1.92 0.00 5.45
CA CYS A 81 -2.35 0.21 4.06
C CYS A 81 -3.52 -0.69 3.70
N ILE A 82 -3.44 -1.95 4.08
CA ILE A 82 -4.52 -2.90 3.82
C ILE A 82 -5.80 -2.45 4.51
N ASP A 83 -5.69 -1.98 5.74
CA ASP A 83 -6.85 -1.50 6.47
C ASP A 83 -7.48 -0.29 5.76
N ALA A 84 -6.66 0.62 5.26
CA ALA A 84 -7.17 1.77 4.52
C ALA A 84 -7.87 1.35 3.24
N LEU A 85 -7.34 0.35 2.57
CA LEU A 85 -7.94 -0.15 1.33
C LEU A 85 -9.35 -0.70 1.57
N ARG A 86 -9.54 -1.43 2.66
CA ARG A 86 -10.84 -2.02 2.91
C ARG A 86 -11.86 -1.02 3.43
N TRP A 87 -11.41 0.06 4.06
CA TRP A 87 -12.31 1.06 4.61
C TRP A 87 -12.52 2.23 3.67
N GLY A 88 -11.52 2.58 2.87
CA GLY A 88 -11.54 3.77 2.06
C GLY A 88 -12.17 3.56 0.70
N ARG A 89 -12.50 4.68 0.07
CA ARG A 89 -13.00 4.65 -1.30
C ARG A 89 -12.01 5.25 -2.27
N VAL A 90 -10.90 5.75 -1.76
CA VAL A 90 -9.87 6.35 -2.60
C VAL A 90 -8.66 5.45 -2.63
N ASP A 91 -7.94 5.51 -3.71
CA ASP A 91 -6.72 4.73 -3.84
C ASP A 91 -5.63 5.31 -2.96
N LEU A 92 -4.73 4.46 -2.49
CA LEU A 92 -3.66 4.90 -1.60
C LEU A 92 -2.78 5.96 -2.25
N HIS A 93 -2.51 5.82 -3.54
CA HIS A 93 -1.65 6.78 -4.22
C HIS A 93 -2.23 8.19 -4.22
N SER A 94 -3.53 8.33 -4.09
CA SER A 94 -4.15 9.65 -4.05
C SER A 94 -4.04 10.30 -2.68
N LEU A 95 -3.57 9.56 -1.68
CA LEU A 95 -3.44 10.06 -0.32
C LEU A 95 -2.06 10.61 -0.01
N VAL A 96 -1.12 10.51 -0.94
CA VAL A 96 0.24 10.97 -0.71
C VAL A 96 0.65 11.98 -1.77
N PRO A 97 1.62 12.87 -1.47
CA PRO A 97 2.10 13.84 -2.44
C PRO A 97 2.66 13.14 -3.68
N ASP A 98 2.24 13.60 -4.85
CA ASP A 98 2.68 13.03 -6.12
C ASP A 98 2.40 11.54 -6.26
N GLY A 99 1.42 11.05 -5.53
CA GLY A 99 1.12 9.62 -5.54
C GLY A 99 0.81 9.08 -6.93
N ASP A 100 0.06 9.84 -7.71
CA ASP A 100 -0.24 9.43 -9.08
C ASP A 100 1.01 9.26 -9.91
N ARG A 101 1.92 10.19 -9.82
CA ARG A 101 3.16 10.12 -10.55
C ARG A 101 4.07 9.03 -10.00
N ARG A 102 4.13 8.91 -8.69
CA ARG A 102 5.00 7.93 -8.05
C ARG A 102 4.53 6.51 -8.32
N ARG A 103 3.23 6.30 -8.43
CA ARG A 103 2.73 4.97 -8.73
C ARG A 103 2.70 4.70 -10.24
N ALA A 104 2.74 5.74 -11.07
CA ALA A 104 2.63 5.59 -12.52
C ALA A 104 3.82 4.83 -13.12
N TRP A 105 4.93 4.78 -12.42
CA TRP A 105 6.08 4.03 -12.90
C TRP A 105 5.73 2.56 -13.12
N GLY A 106 4.76 2.06 -12.38
CA GLY A 106 4.35 0.69 -12.55
C GLY A 106 3.51 0.47 -13.78
N GLY A 107 2.74 1.48 -14.16
CA GLY A 107 1.84 1.35 -15.29
C GLY A 107 2.38 1.88 -16.60
N LYS A 108 3.39 2.72 -16.53
CA LYS A 108 3.94 3.35 -17.73
C LYS A 108 5.42 3.15 -17.78
N GLY A 109 5.81 2.11 -18.44
CA GLY A 109 7.20 1.76 -18.46
C GLY A 109 8.14 2.85 -18.96
N GLY A 110 7.67 3.72 -19.82
CA GLY A 110 8.52 4.76 -20.38
C GLY A 110 8.80 5.89 -19.43
N ASP A 111 7.96 6.06 -18.47
CA ASP A 111 8.05 7.18 -17.56
C ASP A 111 8.24 6.67 -16.15
N ARG A 112 9.40 6.89 -15.62
CA ARG A 112 9.74 6.35 -14.33
C ARG A 112 10.02 7.40 -13.32
N PRO A 113 8.99 7.99 -12.82
CA PRO A 113 9.14 9.09 -11.91
C PRO A 113 9.73 8.72 -10.57
N MET A 114 9.60 7.50 -10.15
CA MET A 114 10.11 7.17 -8.83
C MET A 114 11.26 6.19 -8.92
N GLY A 115 11.77 5.84 -7.78
CA GLY A 115 12.90 4.97 -7.68
C GLY A 115 12.93 3.98 -8.83
N PRO A 116 14.01 3.93 -9.54
CA PRO A 116 14.05 3.18 -10.76
C PRO A 116 13.69 1.74 -10.51
N ASP A 117 12.82 1.25 -11.29
CA ASP A 117 12.59 -0.16 -11.31
C ASP A 117 11.84 -0.72 -10.11
N VAL A 118 11.18 0.11 -9.32
CA VAL A 118 10.37 -0.45 -8.23
C VAL A 118 9.34 -1.40 -8.80
N ALA A 119 8.60 -0.95 -9.81
CA ALA A 119 7.60 -1.81 -10.43
C ALA A 119 8.24 -2.97 -11.17
N ARG A 120 9.37 -2.71 -11.82
CA ARG A 120 10.06 -3.78 -12.52
C ARG A 120 10.50 -4.86 -11.56
N VAL A 121 11.01 -4.47 -10.42
CA VAL A 121 11.39 -5.45 -9.40
C VAL A 121 10.19 -6.28 -8.97
N ALA A 122 9.06 -5.63 -8.78
CA ALA A 122 7.85 -6.34 -8.37
C ALA A 122 7.40 -7.34 -9.42
N VAL A 123 7.55 -6.98 -10.70
CA VAL A 123 7.13 -7.84 -11.79
C VAL A 123 8.10 -9.00 -12.01
N THR A 124 9.39 -8.71 -11.99
CA THR A 124 10.37 -9.71 -12.38
C THR A 124 10.76 -10.66 -11.28
N ASP A 125 10.63 -10.23 -10.05
CA ASP A 125 11.16 -11.02 -8.93
C ASP A 125 10.30 -12.25 -8.66
N GLY A 126 10.78 -13.38 -9.09
CA GLY A 126 10.15 -14.63 -8.75
C GLY A 126 8.88 -14.95 -9.52
N ARG A 127 8.41 -14.05 -10.30
CA ARG A 127 7.16 -14.31 -11.00
C ARG A 127 7.38 -14.57 -12.47
N VAL A 128 8.34 -13.89 -13.02
CA VAL A 128 8.52 -13.92 -14.46
C VAL A 128 8.81 -15.32 -14.95
N GLY A 129 9.53 -16.07 -14.21
CA GLY A 129 9.85 -17.41 -14.62
C GLY A 129 8.71 -18.38 -14.56
N ASP A 130 7.63 -17.96 -14.01
CA ASP A 130 6.51 -18.87 -13.82
C ASP A 130 5.65 -19.01 -15.09
#